data_e1f6a54d840f8f2075e3ba5b609fdcb0
#
_entry.id   e1f6a54d840f8f2075e3ba5b609fdcb0
#
_cell.length_a   1.000
_cell.length_b   1.000
_cell.length_c   1.000
_cell.angle_alpha   90.00
_cell.angle_beta   90.00
_cell.angle_gamma   90.00
#
_symmetry.space_group_name_H-M   'P 1'
#
loop_
_entity.id
_entity.type
_entity.pdbx_description
1 polymer ?
#
loop_
_entity_poly.entity_id
_entity_poly.type
_entity_poly.pdbx_seq_one_letter_code
_entity_poly.pdbx_strand_id
1 'polypeptide(L)'
;MAGEVVTQPDGIGHRYGAKSMSLICGLVGLPSCGKTAILNAITAAGASSYDGARINRAVVDIPDRRLDNLVEMYHPLKTRAASLEVVDIPGLSSDGSGRPSRQIGDIKDVDALLHVVRCFEDGSIPFAYETIDPARDVEDVELELMVADGATLESKIQRLTKRVRSGDEQAVRESSDCQKVHNAIQSGIPARKQGLSQQEVDSVRECHLVSLKPVLYVANIKSAEDAENAHVTALREIAESEGTELIAISGQEEADISQLEPDEREEFLQGLGLKESSMERLLRAAYKKLGLISFFTTGEDEVRAWTCRVGDKAPTAAGKIHTDMEAGFIRMEVVTYDDLIELGSETAVARAGLQRLEGSTYEVQDGDIVAVRFNK
;
A
#
# COMPACT_ATOMS: atom_id res chain seq x y z
N MET A 1 22.72 -5.65 -37.59
CA MET A 1 23.52 -6.05 -36.42
C MET A 1 22.49 -6.36 -35.34
N ALA A 2 22.35 -7.63 -34.98
CA ALA A 2 21.38 -8.14 -34.04
C ALA A 2 21.81 -7.72 -32.63
N GLY A 3 20.95 -7.00 -31.89
CA GLY A 3 21.14 -6.73 -30.48
C GLY A 3 20.84 -8.00 -29.69
N GLU A 4 21.81 -8.45 -28.92
CA GLU A 4 21.67 -9.61 -28.05
C GLU A 4 20.64 -9.31 -26.94
N VAL A 5 19.71 -10.23 -26.78
CA VAL A 5 18.86 -10.34 -25.57
C VAL A 5 19.78 -10.86 -24.46
N VAL A 6 20.13 -10.02 -23.51
CA VAL A 6 20.97 -10.42 -22.37
C VAL A 6 20.09 -10.96 -21.27
N THR A 7 20.07 -12.29 -21.14
CA THR A 7 19.78 -13.00 -19.88
C THR A 7 20.99 -12.82 -18.95
N GLN A 8 20.74 -12.61 -17.66
CA GLN A 8 21.78 -12.32 -16.65
C GLN A 8 22.78 -13.49 -16.51
N PRO A 9 24.08 -13.22 -16.36
CA PRO A 9 25.04 -14.20 -15.81
C PRO A 9 25.13 -14.14 -14.30
N ASP A 10 25.38 -15.33 -13.73
CA ASP A 10 25.52 -15.60 -12.30
C ASP A 10 26.59 -14.78 -11.56
N GLY A 11 26.22 -14.44 -10.34
CA GLY A 11 27.12 -14.40 -9.18
C GLY A 11 28.16 -13.30 -9.15
N ILE A 12 27.92 -12.29 -8.32
CA ILE A 12 28.84 -11.80 -7.28
C ILE A 12 28.06 -10.77 -6.45
N GLY A 13 27.91 -11.06 -5.16
CA GLY A 13 27.38 -10.11 -4.20
C GLY A 13 28.30 -8.90 -4.06
N HIS A 14 27.74 -7.73 -4.26
CA HIS A 14 28.27 -6.52 -3.65
C HIS A 14 27.12 -5.58 -3.26
N ARG A 15 27.08 -5.34 -1.95
CA ARG A 15 26.33 -4.29 -1.28
C ARG A 15 26.60 -2.94 -1.94
N TYR A 16 25.58 -2.32 -2.49
CA TYR A 16 25.31 -0.89 -2.37
C TYR A 16 23.83 -0.67 -2.73
N GLY A 17 23.10 -0.14 -1.75
CA GLY A 17 21.67 0.00 -1.81
C GLY A 17 21.22 1.05 -2.82
N ALA A 18 20.60 0.61 -3.88
CA ALA A 18 19.41 1.30 -4.34
C ALA A 18 18.35 0.96 -3.29
N LYS A 19 17.90 1.93 -2.48
CA LYS A 19 16.68 1.80 -1.70
C LYS A 19 15.57 1.51 -2.72
N SER A 20 15.23 0.24 -2.89
CA SER A 20 13.90 -0.15 -3.31
C SER A 20 13.00 0.58 -2.32
N MET A 21 12.31 1.63 -2.76
CA MET A 21 11.28 2.27 -1.95
C MET A 21 10.13 1.28 -1.93
N SER A 22 10.24 0.25 -1.05
CA SER A 22 9.09 -0.55 -0.69
C SER A 22 8.09 0.42 -0.07
N LEU A 23 6.88 0.45 -0.60
CA LEU A 23 5.82 1.26 -0.04
C LEU A 23 5.29 0.57 1.21
N ILE A 24 5.02 1.36 2.24
CA ILE A 24 4.76 0.86 3.58
C ILE A 24 3.32 1.20 3.97
N CYS A 25 2.54 0.19 4.35
CA CYS A 25 1.26 0.35 5.02
C CYS A 25 1.42 0.22 6.53
N GLY A 26 0.89 1.17 7.28
CA GLY A 26 0.85 1.13 8.74
C GLY A 26 -0.50 0.63 9.25
N LEU A 27 -0.50 -0.41 10.09
CA LEU A 27 -1.67 -0.80 10.86
C LEU A 27 -1.87 0.18 12.02
N VAL A 28 -2.96 0.92 12.02
CA VAL A 28 -3.33 1.88 13.09
C VAL A 28 -4.66 1.49 13.71
N GLY A 29 -4.92 1.95 14.92
CA GLY A 29 -6.16 1.69 15.64
C GLY A 29 -5.95 1.73 17.16
N LEU A 30 -7.02 1.62 17.91
CA LEU A 30 -6.99 1.61 19.36
C LEU A 30 -6.22 0.40 19.93
N PRO A 31 -5.76 0.45 21.20
CA PRO A 31 -5.23 -0.74 21.87
C PRO A 31 -6.25 -1.89 21.85
N SER A 32 -5.77 -3.11 21.65
CA SER A 32 -6.57 -4.34 21.62
C SER A 32 -7.68 -4.42 20.54
N CYS A 33 -7.63 -3.57 19.50
CA CYS A 33 -8.56 -3.69 18.37
C CYS A 33 -8.22 -4.85 17.40
N GLY A 34 -7.04 -5.51 17.58
CA GLY A 34 -6.64 -6.70 16.81
C GLY A 34 -5.57 -6.47 15.74
N LYS A 35 -4.85 -5.34 15.74
CA LYS A 35 -3.76 -5.04 14.76
C LYS A 35 -2.75 -6.16 14.62
N THR A 36 -2.24 -6.65 15.75
CA THR A 36 -1.24 -7.73 15.77
C THR A 36 -1.82 -9.06 15.25
N ALA A 37 -3.11 -9.34 15.49
CA ALA A 37 -3.77 -10.51 14.93
C ALA A 37 -3.85 -10.40 13.39
N ILE A 38 -4.21 -9.23 12.87
CA ILE A 38 -4.22 -8.96 11.43
C ILE A 38 -2.79 -9.08 10.85
N LEU A 39 -1.76 -8.51 11.49
CA LEU A 39 -0.39 -8.67 11.02
C LEU A 39 0.06 -10.12 11.00
N ASN A 40 -0.27 -10.90 12.04
CA ASN A 40 0.06 -12.32 12.11
C ASN A 40 -0.64 -13.10 10.98
N ALA A 41 -1.90 -12.81 10.69
CA ALA A 41 -2.63 -13.41 9.58
C ALA A 41 -1.99 -13.03 8.22
N ILE A 42 -1.60 -11.77 8.02
CA ILE A 42 -0.83 -11.30 6.86
C ILE A 42 0.48 -12.11 6.72
N THR A 43 1.19 -12.28 7.84
CA THR A 43 2.49 -12.96 7.87
C THR A 43 2.34 -14.46 7.58
N ALA A 44 1.32 -15.09 8.10
CA ALA A 44 1.01 -16.50 7.87
C ALA A 44 0.62 -16.76 6.40
N ALA A 45 -0.03 -15.81 5.74
CA ALA A 45 -0.45 -15.91 4.34
C ALA A 45 0.71 -15.81 3.32
N GLY A 46 1.97 -15.62 3.73
CA GLY A 46 3.12 -15.67 2.83
C GLY A 46 4.10 -14.50 2.96
N ALA A 47 4.44 -14.09 4.18
CA ALA A 47 5.48 -13.09 4.36
C ALA A 47 6.84 -13.63 3.91
N SER A 48 7.50 -12.91 3.01
CA SER A 48 8.84 -13.23 2.53
C SER A 48 9.93 -12.92 3.56
N SER A 49 9.65 -12.04 4.55
CA SER A 49 10.54 -11.79 5.70
C SER A 49 9.78 -11.16 6.86
N TYR A 50 10.15 -11.54 8.09
CA TYR A 50 9.63 -11.00 9.34
C TYR A 50 10.79 -10.52 10.22
N ASP A 51 10.78 -9.24 10.63
CA ASP A 51 11.76 -8.66 11.55
C ASP A 51 11.08 -8.24 12.86
N GLY A 52 11.15 -9.08 13.88
CA GLY A 52 10.51 -8.88 15.19
C GLY A 52 11.26 -7.97 16.18
N ALA A 53 12.27 -7.21 15.74
CA ALA A 53 13.22 -6.63 16.69
C ALA A 53 12.77 -5.35 17.42
N ARG A 54 11.78 -4.56 16.93
CA ARG A 54 11.24 -3.35 17.65
C ARG A 54 9.88 -2.86 17.15
N ILE A 55 9.58 -3.00 15.88
CA ILE A 55 8.30 -2.74 15.24
C ILE A 55 8.06 -3.99 14.42
N ASN A 56 6.92 -4.64 14.62
CA ASN A 56 6.59 -5.81 13.84
C ASN A 56 6.40 -5.38 12.38
N ARG A 57 7.30 -5.81 11.50
CA ARG A 57 7.27 -5.51 10.05
C ARG A 57 7.20 -6.81 9.28
N ALA A 58 6.36 -6.85 8.27
CA ALA A 58 6.26 -7.96 7.35
C ALA A 58 6.34 -7.46 5.91
N VAL A 59 7.12 -8.12 5.07
CA VAL A 59 7.08 -7.96 3.62
C VAL A 59 6.22 -9.07 3.07
N VAL A 60 5.15 -8.72 2.40
CA VAL A 60 4.10 -9.64 1.97
C VAL A 60 3.97 -9.57 0.46
N ASP A 61 3.88 -10.72 -0.17
CA ASP A 61 3.64 -10.82 -1.60
C ASP A 61 2.19 -10.46 -1.92
N ILE A 62 1.99 -9.71 -3.00
CA ILE A 62 0.67 -9.30 -3.47
C ILE A 62 0.12 -10.41 -4.37
N PRO A 63 -1.01 -11.05 -3.98
CA PRO A 63 -1.65 -12.06 -4.80
C PRO A 63 -2.12 -11.47 -6.13
N ASP A 64 -1.66 -12.07 -7.24
CA ASP A 64 -2.03 -11.64 -8.58
C ASP A 64 -2.19 -12.85 -9.51
N ARG A 65 -3.43 -13.20 -9.83
CA ARG A 65 -3.74 -14.33 -10.73
C ARG A 65 -3.10 -14.21 -12.11
N ARG A 66 -2.78 -12.98 -12.53
CA ARG A 66 -2.08 -12.78 -13.80
C ARG A 66 -0.67 -13.35 -13.74
N LEU A 67 0.00 -13.20 -12.60
CA LEU A 67 1.31 -13.82 -12.37
C LEU A 67 1.22 -15.34 -12.41
N ASP A 68 0.20 -15.94 -11.78
CA ASP A 68 0.00 -17.38 -11.75
C ASP A 68 -0.21 -17.94 -13.17
N ASN A 69 -1.06 -17.29 -13.97
CA ASN A 69 -1.30 -17.67 -15.36
C ASN A 69 -0.04 -17.52 -16.23
N LEU A 70 0.79 -16.49 -15.99
CA LEU A 70 2.07 -16.34 -16.69
C LEU A 70 3.07 -17.44 -16.29
N VAL A 71 3.08 -17.84 -15.03
CA VAL A 71 3.91 -18.98 -14.55
C VAL A 71 3.49 -20.27 -15.24
N GLU A 72 2.18 -20.54 -15.35
CA GLU A 72 1.67 -21.69 -16.08
C GLU A 72 2.00 -21.68 -17.57
N MET A 73 2.07 -20.48 -18.18
CA MET A 73 2.40 -20.35 -19.60
C MET A 73 3.89 -20.53 -19.90
N TYR A 74 4.76 -19.94 -19.06
CA TYR A 74 6.22 -19.87 -19.32
C TYR A 74 7.02 -20.95 -18.62
N HIS A 75 6.46 -21.62 -17.60
CA HIS A 75 7.14 -22.62 -16.74
C HIS A 75 8.53 -22.16 -16.26
N PRO A 76 8.64 -20.97 -15.65
CA PRO A 76 9.92 -20.37 -15.33
C PRO A 76 10.65 -21.11 -14.21
N LEU A 77 11.99 -20.97 -14.16
CA LEU A 77 12.81 -21.49 -13.07
C LEU A 77 12.58 -20.73 -11.75
N LYS A 78 12.16 -19.45 -11.84
CA LYS A 78 11.92 -18.56 -10.68
C LYS A 78 10.67 -17.72 -10.91
N THR A 79 9.92 -17.51 -9.83
CA THR A 79 8.77 -16.60 -9.80
C THR A 79 8.97 -15.57 -8.69
N ARG A 80 8.63 -14.32 -8.98
CA ARG A 80 8.62 -13.26 -7.97
C ARG A 80 7.37 -12.41 -8.10
N ALA A 81 6.59 -12.35 -7.03
CA ALA A 81 5.44 -11.47 -6.91
C ALA A 81 5.86 -10.02 -6.62
N ALA A 82 4.96 -9.08 -6.87
CA ALA A 82 5.04 -7.74 -6.28
C ALA A 82 4.87 -7.85 -4.77
N SER A 83 5.49 -6.95 -4.01
CA SER A 83 5.41 -7.02 -2.54
C SER A 83 5.10 -5.67 -1.91
N LEU A 84 4.50 -5.71 -0.73
CA LEU A 84 4.16 -4.57 0.10
C LEU A 84 4.74 -4.77 1.50
N GLU A 85 5.25 -3.72 2.12
CA GLU A 85 5.66 -3.74 3.51
C GLU A 85 4.48 -3.33 4.40
N VAL A 86 4.18 -4.14 5.43
CA VAL A 86 3.14 -3.84 6.43
C VAL A 86 3.80 -3.75 7.81
N VAL A 87 3.45 -2.70 8.56
CA VAL A 87 4.04 -2.37 9.85
C VAL A 87 2.94 -2.30 10.91
N ASP A 88 3.09 -3.04 12.01
CA ASP A 88 2.22 -2.92 13.19
C ASP A 88 2.66 -1.72 14.02
N ILE A 89 1.81 -0.72 14.09
CA ILE A 89 2.04 0.46 14.90
C ILE A 89 1.34 0.26 16.25
N PRO A 90 2.04 0.41 17.38
CA PRO A 90 1.43 0.28 18.68
C PRO A 90 0.15 1.13 18.82
N GLY A 91 -0.83 0.62 19.55
CA GLY A 91 -2.15 1.27 19.66
C GLY A 91 -2.07 2.73 20.05
N LEU A 92 -2.73 3.57 19.28
CA LEU A 92 -2.87 4.98 19.60
C LEU A 92 -3.81 5.13 20.78
N SER A 93 -3.35 5.78 21.82
CA SER A 93 -4.16 6.10 22.99
C SER A 93 -3.76 7.46 23.51
N SER A 94 -4.74 8.33 23.71
CA SER A 94 -4.54 9.60 24.39
C SER A 94 -4.24 9.35 25.87
N ASP A 95 -3.12 9.89 26.37
CA ASP A 95 -2.84 9.95 27.81
C ASP A 95 -3.50 11.17 28.48
N GLY A 96 -4.34 11.89 27.71
CA GLY A 96 -5.00 13.11 28.16
C GLY A 96 -4.06 14.32 28.31
N SER A 97 -2.78 14.18 27.96
CA SER A 97 -1.79 15.27 28.10
C SER A 97 -1.85 16.30 26.97
N GLY A 98 -2.62 16.04 25.91
CA GLY A 98 -2.66 16.86 24.68
C GLY A 98 -1.35 16.85 23.90
N ARG A 99 -0.46 15.90 24.20
CA ARG A 99 0.79 15.70 23.48
C ARG A 99 0.64 14.52 22.52
N PRO A 100 1.25 14.60 21.31
CA PRO A 100 1.26 13.48 20.39
C PRO A 100 1.86 12.24 21.06
N SER A 101 1.24 11.09 20.84
CA SER A 101 1.79 9.83 21.34
C SER A 101 3.16 9.56 20.70
N ARG A 102 4.06 8.87 21.40
CA ARG A 102 5.41 8.56 20.87
C ARG A 102 5.36 7.70 19.59
N GLN A 103 4.29 6.95 19.43
CA GLN A 103 4.07 6.05 18.28
C GLN A 103 3.84 6.81 16.96
N ILE A 104 3.49 8.08 17.01
CA ILE A 104 3.26 8.90 15.81
C ILE A 104 4.52 9.08 14.95
N GLY A 105 5.71 9.01 15.59
CA GLY A 105 6.97 9.01 14.83
C GLY A 105 7.02 7.90 13.78
N ASP A 106 6.56 6.72 14.13
CA ASP A 106 6.58 5.54 13.26
C ASP A 106 5.54 5.64 12.14
N ILE A 107 4.42 6.37 12.37
CA ILE A 107 3.38 6.60 11.35
C ILE A 107 3.85 7.56 10.25
N LYS A 108 4.79 8.45 10.53
CA LYS A 108 5.28 9.43 9.54
C LYS A 108 5.93 8.77 8.32
N ASP A 109 6.55 7.63 8.53
CA ASP A 109 7.32 6.93 7.49
C ASP A 109 6.48 5.98 6.64
N VAL A 110 5.18 5.75 6.97
CA VAL A 110 4.31 4.90 6.14
C VAL A 110 3.64 5.71 5.02
N ASP A 111 3.22 5.03 3.96
CA ASP A 111 2.59 5.65 2.78
C ASP A 111 1.06 5.63 2.85
N ALA A 112 0.47 4.64 3.54
CA ALA A 112 -0.98 4.52 3.75
C ALA A 112 -1.27 3.91 5.12
N LEU A 113 -2.49 4.10 5.60
CA LEU A 113 -2.97 3.59 6.88
C LEU A 113 -4.02 2.50 6.66
N LEU A 114 -3.81 1.34 7.28
CA LEU A 114 -4.79 0.29 7.44
C LEU A 114 -5.41 0.50 8.84
N HIS A 115 -6.58 1.13 8.89
CA HIS A 115 -7.24 1.47 10.15
C HIS A 115 -8.06 0.29 10.63
N VAL A 116 -7.51 -0.46 11.59
CA VAL A 116 -8.14 -1.62 12.19
C VAL A 116 -9.11 -1.17 13.27
N VAL A 117 -10.37 -1.55 13.11
CA VAL A 117 -11.47 -1.24 14.03
C VAL A 117 -12.07 -2.55 14.54
N ARG A 118 -12.25 -2.65 15.85
CA ARG A 118 -12.89 -3.82 16.47
C ARG A 118 -14.38 -3.81 16.21
N CYS A 119 -14.87 -4.86 15.55
CA CYS A 119 -16.29 -5.03 15.19
C CYS A 119 -16.89 -6.33 15.78
N PHE A 120 -16.40 -6.76 16.92
CA PHE A 120 -16.91 -7.96 17.64
C PHE A 120 -16.88 -7.75 19.15
N GLU A 121 -17.79 -8.42 19.84
CA GLU A 121 -17.84 -8.45 21.29
C GLU A 121 -17.11 -9.68 21.82
N ASP A 122 -16.19 -9.47 22.76
CA ASP A 122 -15.52 -10.53 23.52
C ASP A 122 -15.08 -9.99 24.88
N GLY A 123 -15.79 -10.37 25.93
CA GLY A 123 -15.52 -9.92 27.31
C GLY A 123 -14.21 -10.45 27.89
N SER A 124 -13.54 -11.41 27.22
CA SER A 124 -12.24 -11.94 27.66
C SER A 124 -11.06 -11.06 27.19
N ILE A 125 -11.28 -10.22 26.19
CA ILE A 125 -10.26 -9.33 25.63
C ILE A 125 -10.47 -7.92 26.17
N PRO A 126 -9.55 -7.37 26.99
CA PRO A 126 -9.63 -5.99 27.47
C PRO A 126 -9.72 -5.02 26.31
N PHE A 127 -10.58 -4.02 26.42
CA PHE A 127 -10.72 -2.96 25.43
C PHE A 127 -10.73 -1.59 26.10
N ALA A 128 -10.50 -0.53 25.33
CA ALA A 128 -10.44 0.83 25.87
C ALA A 128 -11.78 1.30 26.45
N TYR A 129 -12.89 0.74 25.95
CA TYR A 129 -14.25 1.08 26.31
C TYR A 129 -15.09 -0.14 26.70
N GLU A 130 -16.16 0.08 27.46
CA GLU A 130 -17.10 -0.98 27.84
C GLU A 130 -17.95 -1.48 26.68
N THR A 131 -18.14 -0.65 25.65
CA THR A 131 -18.97 -0.96 24.48
C THR A 131 -18.16 -0.85 23.20
N ILE A 132 -18.52 -1.65 22.22
CA ILE A 132 -17.98 -1.56 20.85
C ILE A 132 -18.75 -0.47 20.11
N ASP A 133 -18.04 0.53 19.61
CA ASP A 133 -18.59 1.66 18.86
C ASP A 133 -17.57 2.07 17.78
N PRO A 134 -17.71 1.57 16.55
CA PRO A 134 -16.78 1.85 15.46
C PRO A 134 -16.65 3.34 15.12
N ALA A 135 -17.72 4.11 15.25
CA ALA A 135 -17.68 5.54 14.93
C ALA A 135 -16.80 6.29 15.91
N ARG A 136 -17.02 6.09 17.21
CA ARG A 136 -16.16 6.65 18.27
C ARG A 136 -14.71 6.21 18.11
N ASP A 137 -14.47 4.91 17.87
CA ASP A 137 -13.12 4.36 17.76
C ASP A 137 -12.36 4.94 16.56
N VAL A 138 -13.05 5.23 15.46
CA VAL A 138 -12.49 5.94 14.30
C VAL A 138 -12.17 7.40 14.66
N GLU A 139 -13.11 8.11 15.29
CA GLU A 139 -12.93 9.51 15.71
C GLU A 139 -11.75 9.68 16.67
N ASP A 140 -11.57 8.78 17.63
CA ASP A 140 -10.47 8.82 18.58
C ASP A 140 -9.09 8.69 17.90
N VAL A 141 -8.96 7.74 16.96
CA VAL A 141 -7.72 7.58 16.19
C VAL A 141 -7.47 8.80 15.30
N GLU A 142 -8.50 9.30 14.63
CA GLU A 142 -8.42 10.51 13.80
C GLU A 142 -7.94 11.73 14.63
N LEU A 143 -8.48 11.88 15.82
CA LEU A 143 -8.11 12.98 16.73
C LEU A 143 -6.61 12.91 17.10
N GLU A 144 -6.10 11.73 17.43
CA GLU A 144 -4.67 11.55 17.74
C GLU A 144 -3.77 11.91 16.52
N LEU A 145 -4.17 11.50 15.32
CA LEU A 145 -3.43 11.85 14.10
C LEU A 145 -3.46 13.38 13.87
N MET A 146 -4.60 14.02 14.08
CA MET A 146 -4.76 15.47 13.91
C MET A 146 -3.98 16.27 14.95
N VAL A 147 -3.92 15.83 16.22
CA VAL A 147 -3.12 16.46 17.26
C VAL A 147 -1.64 16.48 16.89
N ALA A 148 -1.14 15.38 16.35
CA ALA A 148 0.24 15.29 15.90
C ALA A 148 0.56 16.22 14.71
N ASP A 149 -0.36 16.27 13.74
CA ASP A 149 -0.21 17.12 12.57
C ASP A 149 -0.29 18.60 12.96
N GLY A 150 -1.20 18.97 13.88
CA GLY A 150 -1.31 20.32 14.42
C GLY A 150 0.01 20.81 15.01
N ALA A 151 0.64 20.00 15.89
CA ALA A 151 1.95 20.33 16.48
C ALA A 151 3.07 20.45 15.42
N THR A 152 3.03 19.62 14.38
CA THR A 152 4.02 19.66 13.29
C THR A 152 3.87 20.92 12.45
N LEU A 153 2.65 21.28 12.09
CA LEU A 153 2.34 22.49 11.31
C LEU A 153 2.67 23.76 12.11
N GLU A 154 2.32 23.81 13.38
CA GLU A 154 2.67 24.93 14.25
C GLU A 154 4.19 25.17 14.29
N SER A 155 4.96 24.12 14.47
CA SER A 155 6.42 24.18 14.43
C SER A 155 6.95 24.69 13.08
N LYS A 156 6.36 24.29 11.95
CA LYS A 156 6.74 24.77 10.61
C LYS A 156 6.40 26.26 10.45
N ILE A 157 5.20 26.69 10.83
CA ILE A 157 4.76 28.09 10.77
C ILE A 157 5.72 28.99 11.58
N GLN A 158 6.10 28.55 12.79
CA GLN A 158 7.06 29.27 13.61
C GLN A 158 8.43 29.41 12.94
N ARG A 159 8.94 28.35 12.30
CA ARG A 159 10.21 28.38 11.53
C ARG A 159 10.15 29.35 10.36
N LEU A 160 9.01 29.45 9.67
CA LEU A 160 8.83 30.35 8.52
C LEU A 160 8.74 31.81 8.93
N THR A 161 8.42 32.15 10.19
CA THR A 161 8.15 33.52 10.66
C THR A 161 9.27 34.53 10.31
N LYS A 162 10.54 34.13 10.42
CA LYS A 162 11.66 35.04 10.12
C LYS A 162 11.71 35.38 8.62
N ARG A 163 11.52 34.37 7.75
CA ARG A 163 11.52 34.55 6.28
C ARG A 163 10.30 35.34 5.82
N VAL A 164 9.13 35.11 6.43
CA VAL A 164 7.92 35.90 6.19
C VAL A 164 8.14 37.38 6.52
N ARG A 165 8.77 37.68 7.67
CA ARG A 165 9.09 39.06 8.06
C ARG A 165 10.11 39.76 7.16
N SER A 166 10.99 39.01 6.49
CA SER A 166 11.93 39.54 5.51
C SER A 166 11.34 39.77 4.11
N GLY A 167 10.04 39.44 3.91
CA GLY A 167 9.37 39.60 2.64
C GLY A 167 9.62 38.51 1.60
N ASP A 168 10.08 37.32 2.04
CA ASP A 168 10.24 36.17 1.16
C ASP A 168 8.85 35.66 0.73
N GLU A 169 8.51 35.93 -0.54
CA GLU A 169 7.18 35.59 -1.11
C GLU A 169 6.84 34.10 -1.05
N GLN A 170 7.84 33.22 -1.22
CA GLN A 170 7.64 31.81 -1.12
C GLN A 170 7.28 31.40 0.31
N ALA A 171 8.00 31.94 1.30
CA ALA A 171 7.73 31.68 2.72
C ALA A 171 6.38 32.24 3.16
N VAL A 172 5.93 33.38 2.60
CA VAL A 172 4.60 33.96 2.86
C VAL A 172 3.51 32.99 2.36
N ARG A 173 3.61 32.49 1.13
CA ARG A 173 2.66 31.51 0.57
C ARG A 173 2.64 30.23 1.38
N GLU A 174 3.81 29.64 1.60
CA GLU A 174 3.96 28.39 2.34
C GLU A 174 3.40 28.51 3.78
N SER A 175 3.65 29.62 4.46
CA SER A 175 3.09 29.90 5.79
C SER A 175 1.57 30.03 5.77
N SER A 176 1.02 30.69 4.75
CA SER A 176 -0.44 30.83 4.57
C SER A 176 -1.12 29.49 4.34
N ASP A 177 -0.56 28.64 3.48
CA ASP A 177 -1.06 27.30 3.18
C ASP A 177 -1.02 26.41 4.46
N CYS A 178 0.13 26.42 5.18
CA CYS A 178 0.26 25.70 6.44
C CYS A 178 -0.78 26.17 7.49
N GLN A 179 -1.03 27.50 7.59
CA GLN A 179 -2.00 28.06 8.53
C GLN A 179 -3.43 27.63 8.17
N LYS A 180 -3.78 27.60 6.88
CA LYS A 180 -5.08 27.12 6.39
C LYS A 180 -5.32 25.67 6.82
N VAL A 181 -4.35 24.79 6.54
CA VAL A 181 -4.43 23.36 6.89
C VAL A 181 -4.51 23.18 8.41
N HIS A 182 -3.70 23.93 9.17
CA HIS A 182 -3.70 23.89 10.63
C HIS A 182 -5.05 24.31 11.24
N ASN A 183 -5.66 25.39 10.74
CA ASN A 183 -6.95 25.87 11.23
C ASN A 183 -8.08 24.86 10.98
N ALA A 184 -8.05 24.17 9.82
CA ALA A 184 -9.02 23.13 9.52
C ALA A 184 -8.84 21.90 10.44
N ILE A 185 -7.58 21.50 10.71
CA ILE A 185 -7.26 20.43 11.67
C ILE A 185 -7.78 20.79 13.07
N GLN A 186 -7.58 22.02 13.53
CA GLN A 186 -8.11 22.48 14.81
C GLN A 186 -9.65 22.49 14.87
N SER A 187 -10.30 22.55 13.72
CA SER A 187 -11.76 22.43 13.59
C SER A 187 -12.22 20.98 13.44
N GLY A 188 -11.34 19.98 13.62
CA GLY A 188 -11.67 18.56 13.54
C GLY A 188 -11.72 18.00 12.12
N ILE A 189 -11.11 18.67 11.14
CA ILE A 189 -11.11 18.20 9.74
C ILE A 189 -9.70 17.67 9.41
N PRO A 190 -9.51 16.35 9.25
CA PRO A 190 -8.22 15.75 8.90
C PRO A 190 -7.75 16.23 7.52
N ALA A 191 -6.44 16.32 7.32
CA ALA A 191 -5.86 16.95 6.12
C ALA A 191 -6.36 16.32 4.81
N ARG A 192 -6.58 14.98 4.77
CA ARG A 192 -7.09 14.27 3.58
C ARG A 192 -8.53 14.65 3.18
N LYS A 193 -9.33 15.19 4.12
CA LYS A 193 -10.73 15.61 3.89
C LYS A 193 -10.87 17.11 3.55
N GLN A 194 -9.76 17.86 3.50
CA GLN A 194 -9.80 19.31 3.28
C GLN A 194 -9.86 19.74 1.81
N GLY A 195 -9.78 18.79 0.85
CA GLY A 195 -9.77 19.13 -0.58
C GLY A 195 -8.60 20.01 -1.00
N LEU A 196 -7.41 19.74 -0.49
CA LEU A 196 -6.21 20.53 -0.71
C LEU A 196 -5.81 20.54 -2.21
N SER A 197 -5.47 21.72 -2.74
CA SER A 197 -4.83 21.86 -4.04
C SER A 197 -3.42 21.27 -4.04
N GLN A 198 -2.88 20.96 -5.23
CA GLN A 198 -1.51 20.46 -5.36
C GLN A 198 -0.48 21.42 -4.74
N GLN A 199 -0.67 22.71 -4.86
CA GLN A 199 0.20 23.71 -4.24
C GLN A 199 0.18 23.61 -2.71
N GLU A 200 -1.00 23.47 -2.10
CA GLU A 200 -1.14 23.32 -0.65
C GLU A 200 -0.52 22.01 -0.16
N VAL A 201 -0.69 20.92 -0.91
CA VAL A 201 -0.03 19.64 -0.62
C VAL A 201 1.50 19.80 -0.69
N ASP A 202 2.01 20.49 -1.70
CA ASP A 202 3.45 20.76 -1.84
C ASP A 202 3.98 21.61 -0.68
N SER A 203 3.21 22.60 -0.24
CA SER A 203 3.55 23.46 0.90
C SER A 203 3.65 22.70 2.23
N VAL A 204 2.85 21.64 2.43
CA VAL A 204 2.88 20.83 3.65
C VAL A 204 3.68 19.53 3.52
N ARG A 205 4.25 19.25 2.35
CA ARG A 205 4.94 17.97 2.03
C ARG A 205 5.99 17.60 3.08
N GLU A 206 6.85 18.55 3.44
CA GLU A 206 7.91 18.32 4.43
C GLU A 206 7.40 18.07 5.86
N CYS A 207 6.13 18.33 6.12
CA CYS A 207 5.52 18.05 7.41
C CYS A 207 5.21 16.57 7.61
N HIS A 208 5.16 15.78 6.52
CA HIS A 208 4.77 14.37 6.56
C HIS A 208 3.50 14.17 7.38
N LEU A 209 2.45 14.96 7.05
CA LEU A 209 1.19 14.92 7.79
C LEU A 209 0.59 13.53 7.74
N VAL A 210 0.29 12.98 8.91
CA VAL A 210 -0.23 11.61 9.04
C VAL A 210 -1.72 11.56 8.71
N SER A 211 -2.50 12.61 9.00
CA SER A 211 -3.91 12.71 8.63
C SER A 211 -4.12 13.02 7.13
N LEU A 212 -3.06 13.29 6.37
CA LEU A 212 -3.11 13.42 4.91
C LEU A 212 -2.99 12.08 4.18
N LYS A 213 -2.48 11.04 4.87
CA LYS A 213 -2.26 9.72 4.27
C LYS A 213 -3.60 9.08 3.90
N PRO A 214 -3.65 8.32 2.78
CA PRO A 214 -4.83 7.54 2.43
C PRO A 214 -5.12 6.48 3.49
N VAL A 215 -6.41 6.27 3.77
CA VAL A 215 -6.89 5.30 4.76
C VAL A 215 -7.69 4.20 4.07
N LEU A 216 -7.51 2.96 4.51
CA LEU A 216 -8.34 1.81 4.22
C LEU A 216 -8.85 1.25 5.55
N TYR A 217 -10.15 1.04 5.69
CA TYR A 217 -10.72 0.50 6.91
C TYR A 217 -10.69 -1.02 6.94
N VAL A 218 -10.31 -1.58 8.10
CA VAL A 218 -10.29 -3.03 8.36
C VAL A 218 -11.20 -3.29 9.55
N ALA A 219 -12.37 -3.88 9.29
CA ALA A 219 -13.25 -4.36 10.33
C ALA A 219 -12.71 -5.69 10.86
N ASN A 220 -12.15 -5.70 12.06
CA ASN A 220 -11.77 -6.94 12.71
C ASN A 220 -13.02 -7.59 13.33
N ILE A 221 -13.43 -8.74 12.77
CA ILE A 221 -14.60 -9.52 13.13
C ILE A 221 -14.18 -10.84 13.80
N LYS A 222 -15.12 -11.51 14.46
CA LYS A 222 -14.84 -12.77 15.12
C LYS A 222 -14.81 -13.95 14.15
N SER A 223 -15.75 -13.97 13.21
CA SER A 223 -15.86 -14.98 12.16
C SER A 223 -16.41 -14.37 10.85
N ALA A 224 -16.26 -15.07 9.74
CA ALA A 224 -16.79 -14.64 8.43
C ALA A 224 -18.31 -14.43 8.45
N GLU A 225 -19.05 -15.15 9.30
CA GLU A 225 -20.50 -14.99 9.49
C GLU A 225 -20.85 -13.58 10.04
N ASP A 226 -19.92 -12.93 10.74
CA ASP A 226 -20.09 -11.60 11.33
C ASP A 226 -19.80 -10.45 10.33
N ALA A 227 -19.51 -10.75 9.07
CA ALA A 227 -19.11 -9.75 8.07
C ALA A 227 -20.15 -8.65 7.78
N GLU A 228 -21.41 -8.88 8.16
CA GLU A 228 -22.52 -7.94 7.98
C GLU A 228 -23.18 -7.58 9.33
N ASN A 229 -22.49 -7.72 10.46
CA ASN A 229 -23.03 -7.33 11.77
C ASN A 229 -23.23 -5.79 11.84
N ALA A 230 -23.96 -5.33 12.88
CA ALA A 230 -24.28 -3.90 13.04
C ALA A 230 -23.04 -3.00 13.15
N HIS A 231 -21.95 -3.48 13.75
CA HIS A 231 -20.69 -2.72 13.89
C HIS A 231 -19.97 -2.58 12.54
N VAL A 232 -19.95 -3.65 11.74
CA VAL A 232 -19.40 -3.61 10.36
C VAL A 232 -20.22 -2.68 9.49
N THR A 233 -21.55 -2.73 9.61
CA THR A 233 -22.46 -1.84 8.86
C THR A 233 -22.19 -0.37 9.19
N ALA A 234 -22.09 -0.02 10.48
CA ALA A 234 -21.75 1.33 10.92
C ALA A 234 -20.39 1.81 10.37
N LEU A 235 -19.37 0.95 10.40
CA LEU A 235 -18.05 1.28 9.86
C LEU A 235 -18.09 1.40 8.31
N ARG A 236 -18.94 0.63 7.64
CA ARG A 236 -19.13 0.71 6.18
C ARG A 236 -19.71 2.07 5.77
N GLU A 237 -20.69 2.58 6.49
CA GLU A 237 -21.26 3.91 6.25
C GLU A 237 -20.19 5.01 6.35
N ILE A 238 -19.27 4.90 7.31
CA ILE A 238 -18.14 5.82 7.45
C ILE A 238 -17.22 5.71 6.22
N ALA A 239 -16.82 4.49 5.85
CA ALA A 239 -15.93 4.26 4.70
C ALA A 239 -16.54 4.80 3.40
N GLU A 240 -17.82 4.56 3.15
CA GLU A 240 -18.55 5.04 1.98
C GLU A 240 -18.61 6.58 1.95
N SER A 241 -18.87 7.22 3.11
CA SER A 241 -18.89 8.68 3.22
C SER A 241 -17.53 9.32 2.89
N GLU A 242 -16.44 8.58 3.11
CA GLU A 242 -15.06 9.00 2.81
C GLU A 242 -14.57 8.55 1.42
N GLY A 243 -15.38 7.84 0.65
CA GLY A 243 -14.98 7.29 -0.65
C GLY A 243 -13.82 6.29 -0.54
N THR A 244 -13.79 5.51 0.54
CA THR A 244 -12.78 4.48 0.75
C THR A 244 -13.41 3.09 0.90
N GLU A 245 -12.60 2.05 0.80
CA GLU A 245 -13.03 0.67 0.94
C GLU A 245 -12.98 0.22 2.40
N LEU A 246 -13.87 -0.72 2.76
CA LEU A 246 -13.87 -1.48 4.01
C LEU A 246 -13.65 -2.95 3.70
N ILE A 247 -12.72 -3.58 4.41
CA ILE A 247 -12.51 -5.04 4.37
C ILE A 247 -12.80 -5.61 5.75
N ALA A 248 -13.77 -6.51 5.83
CA ALA A 248 -14.05 -7.28 7.05
C ALA A 248 -13.14 -8.52 7.07
N ILE A 249 -12.44 -8.75 8.18
CA ILE A 249 -11.44 -9.83 8.34
C ILE A 249 -11.56 -10.45 9.72
N SER A 250 -11.66 -11.76 9.79
CA SER A 250 -11.36 -12.53 11.00
C SER A 250 -9.89 -12.93 10.99
N GLY A 251 -9.09 -12.28 11.84
CA GLY A 251 -7.66 -12.59 11.91
C GLY A 251 -7.37 -14.03 12.30
N GLN A 252 -8.27 -14.65 13.09
CA GLN A 252 -8.14 -16.06 13.49
C GLN A 252 -8.42 -17.00 12.32
N GLU A 253 -9.54 -16.81 11.61
CA GLU A 253 -9.89 -17.66 10.47
C GLU A 253 -8.87 -17.55 9.34
N GLU A 254 -8.36 -16.33 9.06
CA GLU A 254 -7.31 -16.15 8.06
C GLU A 254 -6.01 -16.86 8.45
N ALA A 255 -5.66 -16.87 9.74
CA ALA A 255 -4.50 -17.62 10.22
C ALA A 255 -4.72 -19.14 10.06
N ASP A 256 -5.93 -19.64 10.29
CA ASP A 256 -6.28 -21.06 10.09
C ASP A 256 -6.26 -21.42 8.59
N ILE A 257 -6.84 -20.59 7.73
CA ILE A 257 -6.82 -20.75 6.26
C ILE A 257 -5.39 -20.80 5.72
N SER A 258 -4.50 -19.98 6.27
CA SER A 258 -3.11 -19.92 5.81
C SER A 258 -2.29 -21.19 6.09
N GLN A 259 -2.75 -22.05 7.00
CA GLN A 259 -2.10 -23.31 7.35
C GLN A 259 -2.58 -24.48 6.46
N LEU A 260 -3.63 -24.27 5.66
CA LEU A 260 -4.13 -25.29 4.75
C LEU A 260 -3.22 -25.43 3.53
N GLU A 261 -3.11 -26.67 3.01
CA GLU A 261 -2.49 -26.90 1.72
C GLU A 261 -3.30 -26.21 0.61
N PRO A 262 -2.68 -25.86 -0.54
CA PRO A 262 -3.34 -25.06 -1.57
C PRO A 262 -4.69 -25.60 -2.04
N ASP A 263 -4.80 -26.94 -2.24
CA ASP A 263 -6.03 -27.59 -2.67
C ASP A 263 -7.12 -27.53 -1.59
N GLU A 264 -6.76 -27.76 -0.32
CA GLU A 264 -7.66 -27.68 0.82
C GLU A 264 -8.15 -26.25 1.05
N ARG A 265 -7.27 -25.26 0.83
CA ARG A 265 -7.59 -23.82 0.92
C ARG A 265 -8.63 -23.43 -0.13
N GLU A 266 -8.48 -23.89 -1.36
CA GLU A 266 -9.43 -23.59 -2.42
C GLU A 266 -10.80 -24.22 -2.12
N GLU A 267 -10.86 -25.47 -1.69
CA GLU A 267 -12.11 -26.13 -1.27
C GLU A 267 -12.77 -25.39 -0.11
N PHE A 268 -12.00 -24.95 0.87
CA PHE A 268 -12.50 -24.21 2.03
C PHE A 268 -13.13 -22.88 1.62
N LEU A 269 -12.44 -22.08 0.79
CA LEU A 269 -12.96 -20.81 0.27
C LEU A 269 -14.21 -21.01 -0.58
N GLN A 270 -14.24 -22.03 -1.44
CA GLN A 270 -15.43 -22.39 -2.23
C GLN A 270 -16.59 -22.79 -1.33
N GLY A 271 -16.35 -23.54 -0.25
CA GLY A 271 -17.35 -23.91 0.75
C GLY A 271 -17.99 -22.70 1.43
N LEU A 272 -17.25 -21.62 1.59
CA LEU A 272 -17.73 -20.32 2.09
C LEU A 272 -18.34 -19.44 0.99
N GLY A 273 -18.37 -19.88 -0.27
CA GLY A 273 -18.82 -19.08 -1.41
C GLY A 273 -17.86 -17.93 -1.77
N LEU A 274 -16.63 -17.97 -1.32
CA LEU A 274 -15.59 -16.96 -1.54
C LEU A 274 -14.68 -17.38 -2.71
N LYS A 275 -14.26 -16.40 -3.53
CA LYS A 275 -13.30 -16.61 -4.62
C LYS A 275 -11.84 -16.44 -4.17
N GLU A 276 -11.65 -15.80 -3.02
CA GLU A 276 -10.36 -15.39 -2.47
C GLU A 276 -10.51 -15.08 -0.99
N SER A 277 -9.43 -15.12 -0.24
CA SER A 277 -9.44 -14.80 1.19
C SER A 277 -9.64 -13.29 1.42
N SER A 278 -10.10 -12.92 2.61
CA SER A 278 -10.24 -11.50 3.00
C SER A 278 -8.87 -10.83 3.07
N MET A 279 -7.83 -11.59 3.38
CA MET A 279 -6.45 -11.12 3.40
C MET A 279 -5.95 -10.75 1.99
N GLU A 280 -6.21 -11.59 0.99
CA GLU A 280 -5.86 -11.28 -0.41
C GLU A 280 -6.57 -10.02 -0.89
N ARG A 281 -7.86 -9.87 -0.54
CA ARG A 281 -8.63 -8.65 -0.81
C ARG A 281 -8.03 -7.43 -0.15
N LEU A 282 -7.61 -7.53 1.13
CA LEU A 282 -6.97 -6.44 1.87
C LEU A 282 -5.68 -5.99 1.18
N LEU A 283 -4.79 -6.93 0.85
CA LEU A 283 -3.50 -6.62 0.23
C LEU A 283 -3.68 -5.94 -1.12
N ARG A 284 -4.61 -6.42 -1.96
CA ARG A 284 -4.92 -5.76 -3.24
C ARG A 284 -5.56 -4.39 -3.06
N ALA A 285 -6.49 -4.23 -2.11
CA ALA A 285 -7.11 -2.94 -1.81
C ALA A 285 -6.06 -1.93 -1.32
N ALA A 286 -5.14 -2.35 -0.44
CA ALA A 286 -4.02 -1.53 0.02
C ALA A 286 -3.10 -1.12 -1.12
N TYR A 287 -2.75 -2.05 -2.00
CA TYR A 287 -1.92 -1.81 -3.18
C TYR A 287 -2.56 -0.78 -4.11
N LYS A 288 -3.83 -0.95 -4.44
CA LYS A 288 -4.62 0.00 -5.24
C LYS A 288 -4.75 1.36 -4.55
N LYS A 289 -4.98 1.40 -3.23
CA LYS A 289 -5.12 2.64 -2.44
C LYS A 289 -3.83 3.48 -2.47
N LEU A 290 -2.68 2.84 -2.57
CA LEU A 290 -1.38 3.49 -2.76
C LEU A 290 -1.15 3.99 -4.20
N GLY A 291 -2.10 3.78 -5.11
CA GLY A 291 -1.95 4.12 -6.53
C GLY A 291 -0.90 3.25 -7.22
N LEU A 292 -0.77 1.99 -6.80
CA LEU A 292 0.19 1.04 -7.36
C LEU A 292 -0.45 0.19 -8.44
N ILE A 293 0.38 -0.17 -9.42
CA ILE A 293 0.07 -1.11 -10.49
C ILE A 293 1.20 -2.10 -10.64
N SER A 294 0.88 -3.26 -11.20
CA SER A 294 1.85 -4.30 -11.53
C SER A 294 2.06 -4.38 -13.03
N PHE A 295 3.33 -4.41 -13.44
CA PHE A 295 3.73 -4.80 -14.77
C PHE A 295 4.65 -6.03 -14.70
N PHE A 296 4.80 -6.75 -15.78
CA PHE A 296 5.45 -8.06 -15.77
C PHE A 296 6.65 -8.10 -16.71
N THR A 297 7.63 -8.90 -16.33
CA THR A 297 8.66 -9.42 -17.23
C THR A 297 8.54 -10.94 -17.30
N THR A 298 8.63 -11.50 -18.48
CA THR A 298 8.42 -12.91 -18.75
C THR A 298 9.67 -13.53 -19.37
N GLY A 299 9.97 -14.77 -19.02
CA GLY A 299 11.08 -15.54 -19.57
C GLY A 299 11.17 -16.92 -18.94
N GLU A 300 11.95 -17.82 -19.55
CA GLU A 300 12.20 -19.19 -19.06
C GLU A 300 12.97 -19.18 -17.71
N ASP A 301 13.83 -18.18 -17.49
CA ASP A 301 14.59 -18.07 -16.24
C ASP A 301 13.76 -17.48 -15.11
N GLU A 302 12.98 -16.43 -15.37
CA GLU A 302 12.18 -15.74 -14.34
C GLU A 302 10.91 -15.14 -14.97
N VAL A 303 9.79 -15.31 -14.28
CA VAL A 303 8.58 -14.51 -14.43
C VAL A 303 8.44 -13.65 -13.19
N ARG A 304 8.27 -12.33 -13.37
CA ARG A 304 8.26 -11.41 -12.24
C ARG A 304 7.23 -10.30 -12.42
N ALA A 305 6.49 -10.02 -11.34
CA ALA A 305 5.67 -8.83 -11.20
C ALA A 305 6.51 -7.69 -10.58
N TRP A 306 6.45 -6.52 -11.20
CA TRP A 306 7.13 -5.30 -10.78
C TRP A 306 6.12 -4.26 -10.36
N THR A 307 6.43 -3.50 -9.32
CA THR A 307 5.57 -2.44 -8.82
C THR A 307 5.99 -1.09 -9.39
N CYS A 308 5.03 -0.34 -9.93
CA CYS A 308 5.18 1.08 -10.22
C CYS A 308 3.92 1.86 -9.79
N ARG A 309 3.97 3.20 -9.85
CA ARG A 309 2.81 4.04 -9.59
C ARG A 309 2.01 4.27 -10.87
N VAL A 310 0.71 4.47 -10.73
CA VAL A 310 -0.13 4.98 -11.83
C VAL A 310 0.48 6.28 -12.35
N GLY A 311 0.70 6.37 -13.68
CA GLY A 311 1.33 7.51 -14.33
C GLY A 311 2.87 7.47 -14.40
N ASP A 312 3.53 6.45 -13.83
CA ASP A 312 4.97 6.25 -14.03
C ASP A 312 5.27 5.98 -15.50
N LYS A 313 6.27 6.68 -16.02
CA LYS A 313 6.70 6.55 -17.42
C LYS A 313 7.65 5.37 -17.62
N ALA A 314 7.72 4.88 -18.86
CA ALA A 314 8.53 3.73 -19.24
C ALA A 314 9.98 3.75 -18.70
N PRO A 315 10.74 4.86 -18.73
CA PRO A 315 12.07 4.89 -18.12
C PRO A 315 12.05 4.65 -16.62
N THR A 316 11.09 5.24 -15.88
CA THR A 316 10.93 5.06 -14.43
C THR A 316 10.58 3.61 -14.09
N ALA A 317 9.68 3.00 -14.87
CA ALA A 317 9.34 1.58 -14.72
C ALA A 317 10.54 0.67 -15.06
N ALA A 318 11.30 0.97 -16.11
CA ALA A 318 12.55 0.27 -16.43
C ALA A 318 13.58 0.36 -15.29
N GLY A 319 13.62 1.50 -14.58
CA GLY A 319 14.44 1.71 -13.38
C GLY A 319 14.09 0.80 -12.22
N LYS A 320 12.83 0.33 -12.13
CA LYS A 320 12.43 -0.68 -11.14
C LYS A 320 13.08 -2.03 -11.41
N ILE A 321 13.32 -2.35 -12.70
CA ILE A 321 14.02 -3.57 -13.12
C ILE A 321 15.52 -3.43 -12.83
N HIS A 322 16.13 -2.36 -13.35
CA HIS A 322 17.54 -2.05 -13.10
C HIS A 322 17.83 -0.57 -13.38
N THR A 323 18.68 0.06 -12.56
CA THR A 323 19.05 1.48 -12.71
C THR A 323 19.69 1.80 -14.07
N ASP A 324 20.46 0.88 -14.64
CA ASP A 324 21.07 1.05 -15.97
C ASP A 324 20.01 1.08 -17.07
N MET A 325 18.88 0.37 -16.89
CA MET A 325 17.77 0.40 -17.85
C MET A 325 17.04 1.75 -17.87
N GLU A 326 16.96 2.43 -16.72
CA GLU A 326 16.45 3.80 -16.65
C GLU A 326 17.40 4.77 -17.33
N ALA A 327 18.69 4.73 -16.98
CA ALA A 327 19.72 5.64 -17.48
C ALA A 327 19.96 5.48 -18.99
N GLY A 328 19.96 4.22 -19.47
CA GLY A 328 20.19 3.89 -20.87
C GLY A 328 18.92 3.67 -21.70
N PHE A 329 17.74 4.02 -21.20
CA PHE A 329 16.46 3.73 -21.83
C PHE A 329 16.39 4.18 -23.30
N ILE A 330 16.00 3.28 -24.19
CA ILE A 330 15.76 3.58 -25.60
C ILE A 330 14.27 3.42 -25.92
N ARG A 331 13.73 2.22 -25.72
CA ARG A 331 12.37 1.83 -26.01
C ARG A 331 11.91 0.72 -25.07
N MET A 332 10.60 0.57 -24.96
CA MET A 332 9.94 -0.54 -24.26
C MET A 332 9.03 -1.27 -25.24
N GLU A 333 9.23 -2.56 -25.40
CA GLU A 333 8.25 -3.43 -26.04
C GLU A 333 7.18 -3.74 -25.03
N VAL A 334 5.92 -3.62 -25.43
CA VAL A 334 4.77 -3.79 -24.55
C VAL A 334 3.76 -4.70 -25.21
N VAL A 335 3.33 -5.71 -24.47
CA VAL A 335 2.19 -6.58 -24.78
C VAL A 335 1.24 -6.48 -23.59
N THR A 336 -0.08 -6.36 -23.83
CA THR A 336 -1.02 -6.41 -22.73
C THR A 336 -1.21 -7.85 -22.24
N TYR A 337 -1.45 -8.03 -20.96
CA TYR A 337 -1.75 -9.36 -20.40
C TYR A 337 -2.94 -10.01 -21.12
N ASP A 338 -4.01 -9.26 -21.37
CA ASP A 338 -5.22 -9.79 -22.00
C ASP A 338 -4.94 -10.30 -23.42
N ASP A 339 -4.20 -9.53 -24.25
CA ASP A 339 -3.81 -9.95 -25.60
C ASP A 339 -2.95 -11.22 -25.56
N LEU A 340 -2.03 -11.33 -24.59
CA LEU A 340 -1.17 -12.50 -24.47
C LEU A 340 -1.97 -13.76 -24.10
N ILE A 341 -2.89 -13.66 -23.15
CA ILE A 341 -3.73 -14.79 -22.73
C ILE A 341 -4.67 -15.21 -23.87
N GLU A 342 -5.29 -14.25 -24.57
CA GLU A 342 -6.20 -14.54 -25.69
C GLU A 342 -5.48 -15.26 -26.83
N LEU A 343 -4.27 -14.80 -27.20
CA LEU A 343 -3.53 -15.32 -28.35
C LEU A 343 -2.55 -16.46 -28.01
N GLY A 344 -2.29 -16.71 -26.74
CA GLY A 344 -1.53 -17.84 -26.22
C GLY A 344 -0.02 -17.76 -26.41
N SER A 345 0.55 -16.71 -27.03
CA SER A 345 2.00 -16.49 -27.12
C SER A 345 2.36 -15.09 -27.61
N GLU A 346 3.51 -14.57 -27.17
CA GLU A 346 4.05 -13.29 -27.66
C GLU A 346 4.25 -13.27 -29.19
N THR A 347 4.63 -14.39 -29.77
CA THR A 347 4.77 -14.52 -31.24
C THR A 347 3.42 -14.32 -31.94
N ALA A 348 2.33 -14.83 -31.37
CA ALA A 348 1.00 -14.67 -31.95
C ALA A 348 0.52 -13.21 -31.80
N VAL A 349 0.78 -12.58 -30.63
CA VAL A 349 0.51 -11.16 -30.39
C VAL A 349 1.26 -10.28 -31.41
N ALA A 350 2.55 -10.54 -31.63
CA ALA A 350 3.36 -9.81 -32.59
C ALA A 350 2.83 -9.99 -34.05
N ARG A 351 2.41 -11.20 -34.43
CA ARG A 351 1.80 -11.45 -35.74
C ARG A 351 0.44 -10.76 -35.91
N ALA A 352 -0.30 -10.63 -34.87
CA ALA A 352 -1.56 -9.88 -34.85
C ALA A 352 -1.34 -8.36 -34.89
N GLY A 353 -0.09 -7.86 -34.72
CA GLY A 353 0.25 -6.45 -34.73
C GLY A 353 -0.12 -5.72 -33.43
N LEU A 354 -0.34 -6.47 -32.33
CA LEU A 354 -0.73 -5.94 -31.03
C LEU A 354 0.47 -5.65 -30.11
N GLN A 355 1.66 -6.17 -30.47
CA GLN A 355 2.90 -5.79 -29.79
C GLN A 355 3.25 -4.33 -30.12
N ARG A 356 3.40 -3.50 -29.10
CA ARG A 356 3.69 -2.07 -29.22
C ARG A 356 5.16 -1.78 -28.91
N LEU A 357 5.73 -0.77 -29.55
CA LEU A 357 7.08 -0.30 -29.29
C LEU A 357 6.98 1.15 -28.77
N GLU A 358 7.05 1.31 -27.46
CA GLU A 358 6.76 2.55 -26.75
C GLU A 358 8.03 3.36 -26.44
N GLY A 359 7.87 4.69 -26.40
CA GLY A 359 8.95 5.63 -26.10
C GLY A 359 8.96 6.07 -24.62
N SER A 360 9.84 7.02 -24.32
CA SER A 360 10.06 7.53 -22.94
C SER A 360 8.87 8.26 -22.31
N THR A 361 7.86 8.63 -23.09
CA THR A 361 6.66 9.32 -22.60
C THR A 361 5.51 8.38 -22.29
N TYR A 362 5.64 7.07 -22.65
CA TYR A 362 4.62 6.07 -22.38
C TYR A 362 4.41 5.91 -20.87
N GLU A 363 3.18 5.97 -20.44
CA GLU A 363 2.75 5.67 -19.08
C GLU A 363 2.39 4.18 -18.99
N VAL A 364 3.15 3.43 -18.19
CA VAL A 364 2.97 1.99 -18.02
C VAL A 364 1.59 1.72 -17.41
N GLN A 365 0.90 0.73 -17.97
CA GLN A 365 -0.43 0.33 -17.55
C GLN A 365 -0.40 -0.92 -16.68
N ASP A 366 -1.41 -1.07 -15.83
CA ASP A 366 -1.57 -2.28 -15.01
C ASP A 366 -1.80 -3.50 -15.91
N GLY A 367 -0.94 -4.51 -15.77
CA GLY A 367 -0.97 -5.71 -16.60
C GLY A 367 -0.08 -5.66 -17.85
N ASP A 368 0.67 -4.59 -18.09
CA ASP A 368 1.65 -4.57 -19.17
C ASP A 368 2.74 -5.64 -18.97
N ILE A 369 3.03 -6.39 -20.02
CA ILE A 369 4.18 -7.31 -20.12
C ILE A 369 5.23 -6.61 -20.94
N VAL A 370 6.43 -6.42 -20.39
CA VAL A 370 7.40 -5.51 -20.97
C VAL A 370 8.77 -6.15 -21.21
N ALA A 371 9.43 -5.73 -22.30
CA ALA A 371 10.85 -5.95 -22.54
C ALA A 371 11.54 -4.61 -22.83
N VAL A 372 12.60 -4.30 -22.06
CA VAL A 372 13.29 -3.01 -22.14
C VAL A 372 14.49 -3.10 -23.06
N ARG A 373 14.54 -2.19 -24.04
CA ARG A 373 15.73 -1.97 -24.89
C ARG A 373 16.50 -0.76 -24.36
N PHE A 374 17.75 -0.96 -24.00
CA PHE A 374 18.59 0.07 -23.40
C PHE A 374 20.04 -0.03 -23.86
N ASN A 375 20.78 1.08 -23.76
CA ASN A 375 22.23 1.11 -23.94
C ASN A 375 22.94 0.92 -22.59
N LYS A 376 23.96 0.04 -22.59
CA LYS A 376 24.88 -0.10 -21.44
C LYS A 376 25.84 1.08 -21.35
#